data_efee00d01c809bd57656561648a7ac27
#
_entry.id   efee00d01c809bd57656561648a7ac27
#
_cell.length_a   1.000
_cell.length_b   1.000
_cell.length_c   1.000
_cell.angle_alpha   90.00
_cell.angle_beta   90.00
_cell.angle_gamma   90.00
#
_symmetry.space_group_name_H-M   'P 1'
#
loop_
_entity.id
_entity.type
_entity.pdbx_description
1 polymer ?
#
loop_
_entity_poly.entity_id
_entity_poly.type
_entity_poly.pdbx_seq_one_letter_code
_entity_poly.pdbx_strand_id
1 'polypeptide(L)'
;SQVYTKGEFYIMSARFTFIGKLEANTDSEAKGYFLREGKTSKGDASYKSINLQVAQEKNNRAFVELFGMVSKSIKTMDNEFNKIEIAWDDRFDEDSVKEVANFKKTIVKIGDEKKEFIASYDAVQYIADHIDDLKDQTVIVSGQRKKNVYNNKISDRFEFNSIRVVDDEDTVKRLT
;
A
#
# COMPACT_ATOMS: atom_id res chain seq x y z
N SER A 1 16.68 21.13 5.83
CA SER A 1 15.57 20.97 4.89
C SER A 1 15.88 21.63 3.57
N GLN A 2 15.40 21.06 2.53
CA GLN A 2 15.63 21.58 1.19
C GLN A 2 14.62 22.68 0.87
N VAL A 3 15.07 23.64 0.05
CA VAL A 3 14.16 24.66 -0.47
C VAL A 3 13.68 24.18 -1.83
N TYR A 4 12.38 24.05 -1.94
CA TYR A 4 11.74 23.62 -3.18
C TYR A 4 10.82 24.71 -3.70
N THR A 5 10.60 24.73 -5.01
CA THR A 5 9.42 25.40 -5.51
C THR A 5 8.20 24.70 -4.90
N LYS A 6 7.10 25.40 -4.82
CA LYS A 6 5.90 24.85 -4.19
C LYS A 6 5.48 23.49 -4.77
N GLY A 7 5.53 23.35 -6.09
CA GLY A 7 5.18 22.09 -6.75
C GLY A 7 6.16 20.97 -6.46
N GLU A 8 7.45 21.26 -6.53
CA GLU A 8 8.49 20.28 -6.24
C GLU A 8 8.44 19.82 -4.79
N PHE A 9 8.21 20.74 -3.86
CA PHE A 9 8.06 20.40 -2.45
C PHE A 9 6.96 19.36 -2.24
N TYR A 10 5.78 19.55 -2.84
CA TYR A 10 4.68 18.61 -2.70
C TYR A 10 5.00 17.25 -3.29
N ILE A 11 5.67 17.19 -4.43
CA ILE A 11 6.07 15.93 -5.05
C ILE A 11 7.05 15.18 -4.15
N MET A 12 8.08 15.86 -3.65
CA MET A 12 9.10 15.23 -2.80
C MET A 12 8.54 14.77 -1.47
N SER A 13 7.65 15.56 -0.86
CA SER A 13 7.06 15.22 0.44
C SER A 13 5.91 14.21 0.34
N ALA A 14 5.50 13.85 -0.87
CA ALA A 14 4.40 12.90 -1.07
C ALA A 14 4.77 11.46 -0.78
N ARG A 15 6.06 11.13 -0.68
CA ARG A 15 6.48 9.76 -0.40
C ARG A 15 6.78 9.59 1.09
N PHE A 16 6.53 8.37 1.58
CA PHE A 16 6.86 7.99 2.95
C PHE A 16 7.54 6.62 2.97
N THR A 17 8.28 6.38 4.02
CA THR A 17 8.82 5.06 4.37
C THR A 17 8.76 4.92 5.89
N PHE A 18 8.09 3.88 6.35
CA PHE A 18 8.01 3.57 7.78
C PHE A 18 8.66 2.21 8.03
N ILE A 19 9.42 2.12 9.10
CA ILE A 19 10.08 0.90 9.53
C ILE A 19 9.62 0.61 10.95
N GLY A 20 9.11 -0.57 11.18
CA GLY A 20 8.68 -0.96 12.51
C GLY A 20 7.91 -2.25 12.52
N LYS A 21 7.33 -2.55 13.66
CA LYS A 21 6.55 -3.76 13.87
C LYS A 21 5.16 -3.59 13.28
N LEU A 22 4.75 -4.55 12.47
CA LEU A 22 3.40 -4.49 11.87
C LEU A 22 2.37 -4.93 12.88
N GLU A 23 1.34 -4.13 13.04
CA GLU A 23 0.19 -4.42 13.88
C GLU A 23 -1.08 -4.36 13.06
N ALA A 24 -2.00 -5.26 13.33
CA ALA A 24 -3.30 -5.31 12.68
C ALA A 24 -4.35 -5.79 13.67
N ASN A 25 -5.51 -5.18 13.66
CA ASN A 25 -6.64 -5.67 14.45
C ASN A 25 -7.31 -6.81 13.69
N THR A 26 -7.04 -8.03 14.09
CA THR A 26 -7.53 -9.24 13.44
C THR A 26 -8.84 -9.78 14.02
N ASP A 27 -9.43 -9.09 15.00
CA ASP A 27 -10.73 -9.45 15.55
C ASP A 27 -11.83 -8.98 14.60
N SER A 28 -12.46 -9.90 13.90
CA SER A 28 -13.48 -9.61 12.89
C SER A 28 -14.75 -8.97 13.46
N GLU A 29 -14.99 -9.14 14.75
CA GLU A 29 -16.15 -8.56 15.43
C GLU A 29 -15.85 -7.17 16.00
N ALA A 30 -14.60 -6.79 16.04
CA ALA A 30 -14.21 -5.51 16.62
C ALA A 30 -14.38 -4.35 15.64
N LYS A 31 -14.76 -3.20 16.18
CA LYS A 31 -14.66 -1.95 15.45
C LYS A 31 -13.19 -1.69 15.16
N GLY A 32 -12.89 -1.44 13.89
CA GLY A 32 -11.50 -1.25 13.48
C GLY A 32 -10.81 -2.52 13.01
N TYR A 33 -11.58 -3.56 12.68
CA TYR A 33 -11.04 -4.73 12.00
C TYR A 33 -10.24 -4.29 10.77
N PHE A 34 -9.10 -4.91 10.57
CA PHE A 34 -8.11 -4.43 9.60
C PHE A 34 -8.58 -4.50 8.14
N LEU A 35 -9.50 -5.40 7.82
CA LEU A 35 -9.97 -5.62 6.45
C LEU A 35 -11.42 -5.16 6.30
N ARG A 36 -11.71 -4.44 5.24
CA ARG A 36 -13.07 -4.07 4.86
C ARG A 36 -13.33 -4.52 3.44
N GLU A 37 -14.51 -5.05 3.22
CA GLU A 37 -14.97 -5.50 1.91
C GLU A 37 -16.40 -5.02 1.71
N GLY A 38 -16.76 -4.70 0.48
CA GLY A 38 -18.10 -4.27 0.19
C GLY A 38 -18.27 -3.85 -1.25
N LYS A 39 -19.33 -3.10 -1.49
CA LYS A 39 -19.61 -2.53 -2.80
C LYS A 39 -19.69 -1.02 -2.70
N THR A 40 -19.18 -0.34 -3.70
CA THR A 40 -19.22 1.13 -3.73
C THR A 40 -20.65 1.61 -3.92
N SER A 41 -20.99 2.75 -3.30
CA SER A 41 -22.34 3.30 -3.34
C SER A 41 -22.76 3.78 -4.73
N LYS A 42 -21.79 4.14 -5.58
CA LYS A 42 -22.09 4.74 -6.89
C LYS A 42 -22.02 3.80 -8.08
N GLY A 43 -21.31 2.72 -7.99
CA GLY A 43 -21.09 1.87 -9.16
C GLY A 43 -21.32 0.40 -8.91
N ASP A 44 -21.72 0.06 -7.71
CA ASP A 44 -21.94 -1.32 -7.31
C ASP A 44 -20.70 -2.20 -7.54
N ALA A 45 -19.51 -1.57 -7.58
CA ALA A 45 -18.25 -2.26 -7.76
C ALA A 45 -17.75 -2.81 -6.43
N SER A 46 -17.25 -4.04 -6.46
CA SER A 46 -16.64 -4.65 -5.28
C SER A 46 -15.33 -3.94 -4.93
N TYR A 47 -15.13 -3.68 -3.64
CA TYR A 47 -13.89 -3.09 -3.15
C TYR A 47 -13.34 -3.88 -1.97
N LYS A 48 -12.06 -3.71 -1.75
CA LYS A 48 -11.37 -4.19 -0.55
C LYS A 48 -10.44 -3.10 -0.07
N SER A 49 -10.39 -2.91 1.23
CA SER A 49 -9.45 -1.99 1.83
C SER A 49 -8.84 -2.58 3.09
N ILE A 50 -7.62 -2.18 3.38
CA ILE A 50 -6.88 -2.68 4.52
C ILE A 50 -6.29 -1.51 5.29
N ASN A 51 -6.33 -1.59 6.61
CA ASN A 51 -5.74 -0.60 7.50
C ASN A 51 -4.78 -1.30 8.46
N LEU A 52 -3.53 -0.89 8.43
CA LEU A 52 -2.47 -1.48 9.24
C LEU A 52 -1.78 -0.40 10.04
N GLN A 53 -1.06 -0.81 11.07
CA GLN A 53 -0.26 0.08 11.90
C GLN A 53 1.18 -0.39 11.89
N VAL A 54 2.09 0.57 11.82
CA VAL A 54 3.53 0.31 11.94
C VAL A 54 4.00 0.98 13.23
N ALA A 55 4.40 0.18 14.20
CA ALA A 55 4.91 0.67 15.47
C ALA A 55 6.41 0.93 15.33
N GLN A 56 6.80 2.22 15.33
CA GLN A 56 8.18 2.63 15.08
C GLN A 56 9.01 2.65 16.36
N GLU A 57 8.47 3.27 17.41
CA GLU A 57 9.08 3.34 18.74
C GLU A 57 7.98 3.38 19.78
N LYS A 58 8.35 3.51 21.04
CA LYS A 58 7.40 3.55 22.15
C LYS A 58 6.23 4.48 21.86
N ASN A 59 5.06 3.90 21.72
CA ASN A 59 3.79 4.61 21.52
C ASN A 59 3.70 5.41 20.23
N ASN A 60 4.66 5.27 19.31
CA ASN A 60 4.60 5.95 18.02
C ASN A 60 4.16 4.97 16.94
N ARG A 61 2.94 5.12 16.49
CA ARG A 61 2.35 4.27 15.44
C ARG A 61 1.98 5.09 14.23
N ALA A 62 2.38 4.60 13.08
CA ALA A 62 1.95 5.14 11.80
C ALA A 62 0.81 4.28 11.26
N PHE A 63 -0.23 4.91 10.75
CA PHE A 63 -1.36 4.24 10.14
C PHE A 63 -1.18 4.25 8.64
N VAL A 64 -1.22 3.06 8.04
CA VAL A 64 -1.07 2.90 6.60
C VAL A 64 -2.28 2.16 6.04
N GLU A 65 -2.63 2.46 4.80
CA GLU A 65 -3.82 1.90 4.18
C GLU A 65 -3.60 1.55 2.72
N LEU A 66 -4.43 0.68 2.21
CA LEU A 66 -4.48 0.35 0.81
C LEU A 66 -5.93 0.05 0.44
N PHE A 67 -6.37 0.61 -0.67
CA PHE A 67 -7.73 0.44 -1.19
C PHE A 67 -7.65 0.00 -2.64
N GLY A 68 -8.52 -0.92 -3.02
CA GLY A 68 -8.67 -1.32 -4.41
C GLY A 68 -10.08 -1.72 -4.72
N MET A 69 -10.49 -1.55 -5.97
CA MET A 69 -11.81 -1.95 -6.41
C MET A 69 -11.75 -2.63 -7.77
N VAL A 70 -12.72 -3.48 -8.03
CA VAL A 70 -12.88 -4.17 -9.31
C VAL A 70 -13.30 -3.16 -10.36
N SER A 71 -12.73 -3.27 -11.54
CA SER A 71 -13.05 -2.42 -12.68
C SER A 71 -12.99 -3.24 -13.97
N LYS A 72 -13.44 -2.67 -15.08
CA LYS A 72 -13.33 -3.34 -16.39
C LYS A 72 -11.88 -3.40 -16.86
N SER A 73 -11.13 -2.37 -16.54
CA SER A 73 -9.74 -2.29 -16.91
C SER A 73 -8.99 -1.42 -15.90
N ILE A 74 -7.68 -1.55 -15.88
CA ILE A 74 -6.79 -0.80 -15.01
C ILE A 74 -6.01 0.19 -15.86
N LYS A 75 -6.19 1.47 -15.60
CA LYS A 75 -5.44 2.54 -16.25
C LYS A 75 -4.17 2.77 -15.44
N THR A 76 -3.03 2.63 -16.09
CA THR A 76 -1.74 2.66 -15.42
C THR A 76 -0.66 3.22 -16.35
N MET A 77 0.60 2.95 -16.06
CA MET A 77 1.72 3.43 -16.86
C MET A 77 2.77 2.33 -17.02
N ASP A 78 3.51 2.39 -18.13
CA ASP A 78 4.70 1.57 -18.31
C ASP A 78 5.95 2.26 -17.73
N ASN A 79 7.11 1.61 -17.85
CA ASN A 79 8.37 2.16 -17.30
C ASN A 79 8.88 3.39 -18.04
N GLU A 80 8.32 3.70 -19.20
CA GLU A 80 8.66 4.89 -19.99
C GLU A 80 7.65 6.01 -19.81
N PHE A 81 6.76 5.88 -18.81
CA PHE A 81 5.70 6.84 -18.48
C PHE A 81 4.60 6.95 -19.54
N ASN A 82 4.50 5.97 -20.43
CA ASN A 82 3.38 5.90 -21.35
C ASN A 82 2.14 5.40 -20.60
N LYS A 83 1.00 6.01 -20.89
CA LYS A 83 -0.28 5.55 -20.33
C LYS A 83 -0.68 4.27 -21.03
N ILE A 84 -0.98 3.25 -20.24
CA ILE A 84 -1.43 1.96 -20.75
C ILE A 84 -2.68 1.52 -20.00
N GLU A 85 -3.41 0.60 -20.59
CA GLU A 85 -4.64 0.08 -20.03
C GLU A 85 -4.57 -1.45 -20.06
N ILE A 86 -4.78 -2.07 -18.92
CA ILE A 86 -4.76 -3.53 -18.77
C ILE A 86 -6.19 -3.98 -18.51
N ALA A 87 -6.71 -4.88 -19.31
CA ALA A 87 -8.02 -5.46 -19.06
C ALA A 87 -8.00 -6.18 -17.71
N TRP A 88 -9.11 -6.09 -16.95
CA TRP A 88 -9.16 -6.68 -15.62
C TRP A 88 -8.80 -8.17 -15.62
N ASP A 89 -9.27 -8.91 -16.61
CA ASP A 89 -9.02 -10.35 -16.69
C ASP A 89 -7.56 -10.68 -17.01
N ASP A 90 -6.78 -9.71 -17.52
CA ASP A 90 -5.38 -9.89 -17.88
C ASP A 90 -4.41 -9.45 -16.78
N ARG A 91 -4.91 -9.00 -15.64
CA ARG A 91 -4.08 -8.39 -14.59
C ARG A 91 -3.08 -9.36 -13.93
N PHE A 92 -3.28 -10.64 -14.06
CA PHE A 92 -2.34 -11.65 -13.56
C PHE A 92 -1.40 -12.20 -14.63
N ASP A 93 -1.59 -11.82 -15.89
CA ASP A 93 -0.73 -12.29 -16.96
C ASP A 93 0.69 -11.75 -16.75
N GLU A 94 1.67 -12.64 -16.90
CA GLU A 94 3.07 -12.29 -16.67
C GLU A 94 3.51 -11.12 -17.54
N ASP A 95 3.11 -11.10 -18.81
CA ASP A 95 3.43 -10.01 -19.71
C ASP A 95 2.81 -8.68 -19.27
N SER A 96 1.58 -8.72 -18.77
CA SER A 96 0.91 -7.53 -18.25
C SER A 96 1.64 -6.99 -17.02
N VAL A 97 2.02 -7.87 -16.10
CA VAL A 97 2.74 -7.48 -14.89
C VAL A 97 4.09 -6.85 -15.24
N LYS A 98 4.80 -7.40 -16.22
CA LYS A 98 6.10 -6.86 -16.66
C LYS A 98 5.96 -5.51 -17.34
N GLU A 99 4.87 -5.29 -18.06
CA GLU A 99 4.63 -4.02 -18.77
C GLU A 99 4.40 -2.84 -17.83
N VAL A 100 3.72 -3.09 -16.72
CA VAL A 100 3.39 -2.02 -15.75
C VAL A 100 4.62 -1.56 -15.01
N ALA A 101 4.77 -0.25 -14.84
CA ALA A 101 5.87 0.34 -14.10
C ALA A 101 5.87 -0.11 -12.63
N ASN A 102 7.06 -0.31 -12.07
CA ASN A 102 7.18 -0.75 -10.67
C ASN A 102 6.50 0.21 -9.69
N PHE A 103 6.58 1.52 -9.95
CA PHE A 103 5.95 2.51 -9.07
C PHE A 103 4.42 2.50 -9.15
N LYS A 104 3.84 1.80 -10.12
CA LYS A 104 2.40 1.64 -10.28
C LYS A 104 1.89 0.30 -9.75
N LYS A 105 2.78 -0.59 -9.38
CA LYS A 105 2.41 -1.89 -8.81
C LYS A 105 2.42 -1.84 -7.29
N THR A 106 1.71 -2.77 -6.68
CA THR A 106 1.83 -3.02 -5.25
C THR A 106 2.70 -4.26 -5.07
N ILE A 107 3.73 -4.14 -4.25
CA ILE A 107 4.73 -5.18 -4.04
C ILE A 107 4.68 -5.63 -2.60
N VAL A 108 4.54 -6.94 -2.41
CA VAL A 108 4.53 -7.57 -1.08
C VAL A 108 5.62 -8.62 -1.05
N LYS A 109 6.56 -8.48 -0.12
CA LYS A 109 7.65 -9.44 0.03
C LYS A 109 7.65 -10.02 1.44
N ILE A 110 7.47 -11.32 1.52
CA ILE A 110 7.48 -12.07 2.78
C ILE A 110 8.55 -13.16 2.63
N GLY A 111 9.67 -13.03 3.37
CA GLY A 111 10.80 -13.92 3.19
C GLY A 111 11.37 -13.80 1.79
N ASP A 112 11.55 -14.93 1.13
CA ASP A 112 12.06 -14.97 -0.24
C ASP A 112 10.99 -14.80 -1.29
N GLU A 113 9.73 -14.78 -0.90
CA GLU A 113 8.61 -14.68 -1.83
C GLU A 113 8.22 -13.23 -2.07
N LYS A 114 8.36 -12.80 -3.31
CA LYS A 114 7.98 -11.47 -3.76
C LYS A 114 6.79 -11.57 -4.70
N LYS A 115 5.71 -10.87 -4.37
CA LYS A 115 4.53 -10.79 -5.21
C LYS A 115 4.33 -9.37 -5.70
N GLU A 116 3.99 -9.23 -6.97
CA GLU A 116 3.71 -7.96 -7.62
C GLU A 116 2.28 -7.96 -8.13
N PHE A 117 1.53 -6.91 -7.80
CA PHE A 117 0.13 -6.80 -8.17
C PHE A 117 -0.10 -5.53 -8.97
N ILE A 118 -0.76 -5.66 -10.11
CA ILE A 118 -1.22 -4.51 -10.89
C ILE A 118 -2.40 -3.86 -10.19
N ALA A 119 -3.32 -4.66 -9.63
CA ALA A 119 -4.51 -4.17 -8.93
C ALA A 119 -4.29 -4.21 -7.43
N SER A 120 -4.51 -3.07 -6.76
CA SER A 120 -4.46 -2.99 -5.30
C SER A 120 -5.47 -3.92 -4.64
N TYR A 121 -6.60 -4.16 -5.28
CA TYR A 121 -7.62 -5.11 -4.84
C TYR A 121 -7.03 -6.48 -4.53
N ASP A 122 -6.16 -6.97 -5.41
CA ASP A 122 -5.53 -8.27 -5.23
C ASP A 122 -4.45 -8.25 -4.15
N ALA A 123 -3.73 -7.15 -4.04
CA ALA A 123 -2.72 -6.98 -3.00
C ALA A 123 -3.36 -6.97 -1.60
N VAL A 124 -4.50 -6.31 -1.45
CA VAL A 124 -5.25 -6.32 -0.19
C VAL A 124 -5.61 -7.76 0.19
N GLN A 125 -6.14 -8.52 -0.77
CA GLN A 125 -6.51 -9.91 -0.49
C GLN A 125 -5.30 -10.76 -0.10
N TYR A 126 -4.19 -10.59 -0.80
CA TYR A 126 -2.96 -11.33 -0.50
C TYR A 126 -2.45 -11.01 0.91
N ILE A 127 -2.43 -9.73 1.27
CA ILE A 127 -2.00 -9.31 2.61
C ILE A 127 -2.94 -9.88 3.68
N ALA A 128 -4.24 -9.84 3.43
CA ALA A 128 -5.22 -10.39 4.37
C ALA A 128 -5.03 -11.89 4.57
N ASP A 129 -4.79 -12.61 3.48
CA ASP A 129 -4.56 -14.07 3.53
C ASP A 129 -3.26 -14.43 4.25
N HIS A 130 -2.28 -13.52 4.28
CA HIS A 130 -0.97 -13.74 4.87
C HIS A 130 -0.75 -12.88 6.12
N ILE A 131 -1.82 -12.39 6.73
CA ILE A 131 -1.68 -11.46 7.86
C ILE A 131 -0.94 -12.09 9.04
N ASP A 132 -1.10 -13.40 9.23
CA ASP A 132 -0.41 -14.10 10.32
C ASP A 132 1.11 -14.17 10.09
N ASP A 133 1.56 -14.13 8.83
CA ASP A 133 2.99 -14.10 8.50
C ASP A 133 3.58 -12.69 8.58
N LEU A 134 2.72 -11.68 8.58
CA LEU A 134 3.13 -10.27 8.62
C LEU A 134 3.00 -9.68 10.00
N LYS A 135 1.97 -10.06 10.75
CA LYS A 135 1.68 -9.50 12.06
C LYS A 135 2.83 -9.77 13.02
N ASP A 136 3.19 -8.74 13.76
CA ASP A 136 4.29 -8.75 14.75
C ASP A 136 5.70 -8.89 14.14
N GLN A 137 5.82 -8.86 12.83
CA GLN A 137 7.11 -8.84 12.16
C GLN A 137 7.59 -7.40 11.96
N THR A 138 8.90 -7.22 11.89
CA THR A 138 9.47 -5.93 11.49
C THR A 138 9.32 -5.80 9.97
N VAL A 139 8.70 -4.71 9.55
CA VAL A 139 8.42 -4.47 8.14
C VAL A 139 8.93 -3.10 7.72
N ILE A 140 9.17 -2.96 6.42
CA ILE A 140 9.37 -1.66 5.78
C ILE A 140 8.16 -1.44 4.88
N VAL A 141 7.45 -0.36 5.14
CA VAL A 141 6.25 0.02 4.38
C VAL A 141 6.49 1.36 3.74
N SER A 142 6.27 1.44 2.44
CA SER A 142 6.46 2.69 1.71
C SER A 142 5.33 2.92 0.74
N GLY A 143 5.15 4.18 0.37
CA GLY A 143 4.11 4.58 -0.55
C GLY A 143 4.02 6.08 -0.64
N GLN A 144 2.81 6.58 -0.79
CA GLN A 144 2.53 8.01 -0.97
C GLN A 144 1.70 8.56 0.17
N ARG A 145 2.12 9.70 0.65
CA ARG A 145 1.32 10.49 1.57
C ARG A 145 0.33 11.32 0.75
N LYS A 146 -0.94 11.17 1.06
CA LYS A 146 -2.02 11.92 0.44
C LYS A 146 -2.67 12.83 1.47
N LYS A 147 -3.00 14.03 1.07
CA LYS A 147 -3.75 14.94 1.92
C LYS A 147 -5.23 14.79 1.66
N ASN A 148 -5.98 14.68 2.72
CA ASN A 148 -7.43 14.60 2.66
C ASN A 148 -8.01 15.84 3.35
N VAL A 149 -8.92 16.52 2.67
CA VAL A 149 -9.61 17.70 3.23
C VAL A 149 -11.06 17.34 3.46
N TYR A 150 -11.47 17.40 4.72
CA TYR A 150 -12.84 17.12 5.12
C TYR A 150 -13.27 18.12 6.20
N ASN A 151 -14.39 18.80 5.97
CA ASN A 151 -14.91 19.84 6.89
C ASN A 151 -13.84 20.86 7.27
N ASN A 152 -13.07 21.36 6.29
CA ASN A 152 -11.99 22.32 6.47
C ASN A 152 -10.82 21.82 7.32
N LYS A 153 -10.76 20.52 7.60
CA LYS A 153 -9.63 19.89 8.28
C LYS A 153 -8.78 19.14 7.27
N ILE A 154 -7.47 19.34 7.36
CA ILE A 154 -6.51 18.64 6.53
C ILE A 154 -5.92 17.49 7.35
N SER A 155 -6.01 16.27 6.83
CA SER A 155 -5.39 15.11 7.44
C SER A 155 -4.49 14.41 6.43
N ASP A 156 -3.43 13.77 6.93
CA ASP A 156 -2.55 12.98 6.10
C ASP A 156 -3.03 11.54 6.05
N ARG A 157 -2.99 10.96 4.85
CA ARG A 157 -3.26 9.55 4.63
C ARG A 157 -2.04 8.92 4.00
N PHE A 158 -1.65 7.77 4.49
CA PHE A 158 -0.46 7.06 4.01
C PHE A 158 -0.91 5.82 3.26
N GLU A 159 -0.95 5.93 1.93
CA GLU A 159 -1.31 4.81 1.06
C GLU A 159 -0.04 4.09 0.63
N PHE A 160 0.09 2.84 1.04
CA PHE A 160 1.30 2.09 0.72
C PHE A 160 1.16 1.35 -0.61
N ASN A 161 2.29 1.15 -1.26
CA ASN A 161 2.40 0.30 -2.44
C ASN A 161 3.55 -0.71 -2.32
N SER A 162 4.21 -0.73 -1.18
CA SER A 162 5.27 -1.70 -0.91
C SER A 162 5.27 -2.04 0.57
N ILE A 163 5.28 -3.33 0.86
CA ILE A 163 5.45 -3.84 2.20
C ILE A 163 6.38 -5.05 2.14
N ARG A 164 7.40 -5.07 2.97
CA ARG A 164 8.31 -6.22 3.04
C ARG A 164 8.73 -6.50 4.47
N VAL A 165 8.85 -7.77 4.79
CA VAL A 165 9.36 -8.23 6.07
C VAL A 165 10.88 -8.11 6.06
N VAL A 166 11.43 -7.60 7.15
CA VAL A 166 12.87 -7.46 7.34
C VAL A 166 13.31 -8.49 8.36
N ASP A 167 14.20 -9.39 7.95
CA ASP A 167 14.51 -10.58 8.73
C ASP A 167 15.64 -10.40 9.73
N ASP A 168 16.46 -9.37 9.61
CA ASP A 168 17.60 -9.25 10.48
C ASP A 168 17.80 -7.85 11.05
N GLU A 169 18.40 -7.81 12.23
CA GLU A 169 18.71 -6.57 12.92
C GLU A 169 19.72 -5.71 12.15
N ASP A 170 20.60 -6.33 11.39
CA ASP A 170 21.61 -5.60 10.63
C ASP A 170 20.98 -4.81 9.49
N THR A 171 19.97 -5.37 8.85
CA THR A 171 19.24 -4.65 7.81
C THR A 171 18.49 -3.46 8.42
N VAL A 172 17.84 -3.64 9.57
CA VAL A 172 17.14 -2.57 10.26
C VAL A 172 18.14 -1.46 10.66
N LYS A 173 19.27 -1.82 11.19
CA LYS A 173 20.31 -0.85 11.59
C LYS A 173 20.83 -0.04 10.41
N ARG A 174 21.00 -0.65 9.24
CA ARG A 174 21.46 0.07 8.04
C ARG A 174 20.45 1.06 7.51
N LEU A 175 19.16 0.83 7.79
CA LEU A 175 18.09 1.67 7.30
C LEU A 175 17.69 2.78 8.28
N THR A 176 18.12 2.65 9.51
CA THR A 176 17.92 3.66 10.54
C THR A 176 19.19 4.45 10.81
#